data_b2cf710936ed0bd86797f1c3d2ea5e2f
#
_entry.id   b2cf710936ed0bd86797f1c3d2ea5e2f
#
_cell.length_a   1.000
_cell.length_b   1.000
_cell.length_c   1.000
_cell.angle_alpha   90.00
_cell.angle_beta   90.00
_cell.angle_gamma   90.00
#
_symmetry.space_group_name_H-M   'P 1'
#
loop_
_entity.id
_entity.type
_entity.pdbx_description
1 polymer ?
#
loop_
_entity_poly.entity_id
_entity_poly.type
_entity_poly.pdbx_seq_one_letter_code
_entity_poly.pdbx_strand_id
1 'polypeptide(L)'
;MPVSIMNPLICRLSLVVTAAALTACANHQGLYQWGSYEDQVYAMYSSPGKSSPDEQIAKLEADGERARAQGRTPPPGHYAHLGYLYFQTGKLDQAIASFETEKVLFPESRTYMDRLIGRLRK
;
A
#
# COMPACT_ATOMS: atom_id res chain seq x y z
N MET A 1 10.68 -32.61 -48.85
CA MET A 1 10.01 -32.10 -47.66
C MET A 1 8.90 -31.16 -48.12
N PRO A 2 7.62 -31.44 -47.95
CA PRO A 2 6.59 -30.46 -48.32
C PRO A 2 6.64 -29.29 -47.35
N VAL A 3 6.96 -28.12 -47.86
CA VAL A 3 6.75 -26.86 -47.11
C VAL A 3 5.25 -26.68 -47.05
N SER A 4 4.67 -26.97 -45.88
CA SER A 4 3.25 -26.75 -45.60
C SER A 4 3.01 -25.24 -45.71
N ILE A 5 2.35 -24.80 -46.76
CA ILE A 5 1.98 -23.41 -46.99
C ILE A 5 0.97 -23.07 -45.90
N MET A 6 1.43 -22.48 -44.85
CA MET A 6 0.63 -22.04 -43.71
C MET A 6 -0.36 -20.99 -44.19
N ASN A 7 -1.65 -21.31 -44.08
CA ASN A 7 -2.73 -20.46 -44.58
C ASN A 7 -2.62 -19.07 -43.90
N PRO A 8 -2.53 -17.96 -44.67
CA PRO A 8 -2.33 -16.61 -44.13
C PRO A 8 -3.43 -16.18 -43.16
N LEU A 9 -4.62 -16.76 -43.25
CA LEU A 9 -5.70 -16.56 -42.28
C LEU A 9 -5.39 -17.14 -40.92
N ILE A 10 -4.79 -18.34 -40.86
CA ILE A 10 -4.37 -18.99 -39.60
C ILE A 10 -3.26 -18.20 -38.93
N CYS A 11 -2.32 -17.70 -39.72
CA CYS A 11 -1.20 -16.89 -39.21
C CYS A 11 -1.68 -15.56 -38.62
N ARG A 12 -2.65 -14.89 -39.25
CA ARG A 12 -3.24 -13.66 -38.74
C ARG A 12 -4.10 -13.91 -37.49
N LEU A 13 -4.86 -14.98 -37.45
CA LEU A 13 -5.64 -15.37 -36.29
C LEU A 13 -4.73 -15.70 -35.07
N SER A 14 -3.67 -16.44 -35.29
CA SER A 14 -2.66 -16.77 -34.31
C SER A 14 -2.00 -15.52 -33.73
N LEU A 15 -1.65 -14.53 -34.56
CA LEU A 15 -1.04 -13.27 -34.13
C LEU A 15 -1.97 -12.46 -33.23
N VAL A 16 -3.27 -12.39 -33.57
CA VAL A 16 -4.29 -11.68 -32.79
C VAL A 16 -4.52 -12.33 -31.43
N VAL A 17 -4.58 -13.67 -31.38
CA VAL A 17 -4.74 -14.42 -30.13
C VAL A 17 -3.52 -14.25 -29.22
N THR A 18 -2.32 -14.25 -29.78
CA THR A 18 -1.08 -14.03 -28.99
C THR A 18 -1.02 -12.60 -28.46
N ALA A 19 -1.41 -11.60 -29.24
CA ALA A 19 -1.45 -10.21 -28.79
C ALA A 19 -2.49 -9.99 -27.67
N ALA A 20 -3.66 -10.61 -27.77
CA ALA A 20 -4.70 -10.56 -26.74
C ALA A 20 -4.26 -11.24 -25.42
N ALA A 21 -3.52 -12.34 -25.51
CA ALA A 21 -2.98 -13.02 -24.33
C ALA A 21 -1.92 -12.19 -23.58
N LEU A 22 -1.12 -11.39 -24.27
CA LEU A 22 -0.11 -10.53 -23.67
C LEU A 22 -0.71 -9.33 -22.94
N THR A 23 -1.88 -8.84 -23.34
CA THR A 23 -2.57 -7.74 -22.64
C THR A 23 -3.27 -8.18 -21.35
N ALA A 24 -3.61 -9.45 -21.19
CA ALA A 24 -4.24 -9.97 -19.98
C ALA A 24 -3.34 -9.91 -18.73
N CYS A 25 -2.02 -9.92 -18.89
CA CYS A 25 -1.08 -9.83 -17.79
C CYS A 25 -0.79 -8.40 -17.31
N ALA A 26 -1.19 -7.37 -18.07
CA ALA A 26 -0.83 -5.97 -17.80
C ALA A 26 -1.68 -5.30 -16.71
N ASN A 27 -2.74 -5.94 -16.23
CA ASN A 27 -3.72 -5.31 -15.34
C ASN A 27 -3.75 -5.92 -13.92
N HIS A 28 -2.58 -6.37 -13.42
CA HIS A 28 -2.47 -6.88 -12.05
C HIS A 28 -2.32 -5.70 -11.09
N GLN A 29 -3.45 -5.11 -10.69
CA GLN A 29 -3.45 -4.16 -9.58
C GLN A 29 -3.17 -4.93 -8.30
N GLY A 30 -2.06 -4.56 -7.61
CA GLY A 30 -1.71 -5.15 -6.32
C GLY A 30 -2.85 -4.99 -5.31
N LEU A 31 -2.89 -5.87 -4.30
CA LEU A 31 -3.92 -5.92 -3.27
C LEU A 31 -4.01 -4.61 -2.48
N TYR A 32 -2.88 -3.94 -2.26
CA TYR A 32 -2.77 -2.70 -1.49
C TYR A 32 -2.23 -1.54 -2.32
N GLN A 33 -2.56 -0.31 -1.88
CA GLN A 33 -1.96 0.92 -2.37
C GLN A 33 -0.78 1.30 -1.46
N TRP A 34 0.45 0.96 -1.89
CA TRP A 34 1.65 1.14 -1.08
C TRP A 34 2.06 2.60 -0.90
N GLY A 35 1.90 3.44 -1.93
CA GLY A 35 2.33 4.84 -1.87
C GLY A 35 3.79 4.99 -1.49
N SER A 36 4.09 5.86 -0.55
CA SER A 36 5.43 6.11 0.00
C SER A 36 5.72 5.33 1.30
N TYR A 37 4.82 4.45 1.73
CA TYR A 37 4.91 3.78 3.04
C TYR A 37 6.24 3.05 3.26
N GLU A 38 6.67 2.24 2.30
CA GLU A 38 7.95 1.51 2.40
C GLU A 38 9.14 2.46 2.53
N ASP A 39 9.16 3.55 1.74
CA ASP A 39 10.22 4.55 1.79
C ASP A 39 10.26 5.26 3.15
N GLN A 40 9.10 5.58 3.73
CA GLN A 40 9.04 6.22 5.05
C GLN A 40 9.56 5.28 6.16
N VAL A 41 9.14 4.02 6.14
CA VAL A 41 9.62 3.00 7.10
C VAL A 41 11.13 2.78 6.92
N TYR A 42 11.60 2.63 5.68
CA TYR A 42 13.03 2.47 5.40
C TYR A 42 13.85 3.68 5.87
N ALA A 43 13.40 4.90 5.59
CA ALA A 43 14.09 6.13 5.98
C ALA A 43 14.22 6.26 7.50
N MET A 44 13.21 5.83 8.25
CA MET A 44 13.23 5.86 9.72
C MET A 44 14.39 5.03 10.29
N TYR A 45 14.72 3.89 9.69
CA TYR A 45 15.78 3.01 10.16
C TYR A 45 17.16 3.30 9.53
N SER A 46 17.18 3.62 8.22
CA SER A 46 18.45 3.79 7.49
C SER A 46 19.05 5.18 7.60
N SER A 47 18.24 6.19 7.85
CA SER A 47 18.65 7.59 7.89
C SER A 47 17.88 8.37 8.96
N PRO A 48 18.05 8.01 10.25
CA PRO A 48 17.34 8.69 11.34
C PRO A 48 17.60 10.21 11.31
N GLY A 49 16.51 10.99 11.36
CA GLY A 49 16.59 12.46 11.36
C GLY A 49 16.67 13.12 9.98
N LYS A 50 16.75 12.36 8.88
CA LYS A 50 16.76 12.94 7.53
C LYS A 50 15.39 13.47 7.09
N SER A 51 14.30 12.88 7.57
CA SER A 51 12.94 13.35 7.37
C SER A 51 12.28 13.56 8.73
N SER A 52 11.68 14.73 8.94
CA SER A 52 10.98 15.00 10.20
C SER A 52 9.72 14.13 10.34
N PRO A 53 9.27 13.84 11.57
CA PRO A 53 8.01 13.14 11.76
C PRO A 53 6.82 13.84 11.09
N ASP A 54 6.76 15.16 11.07
CA ASP A 54 5.68 15.91 10.43
C ASP A 54 5.70 15.77 8.90
N GLU A 55 6.88 15.72 8.26
CA GLU A 55 6.98 15.44 6.82
C GLU A 55 6.52 14.01 6.48
N GLN A 56 6.87 13.05 7.32
CA GLN A 56 6.43 11.66 7.15
C GLN A 56 4.92 11.54 7.33
N ILE A 57 4.34 12.20 8.35
CA ILE A 57 2.89 12.28 8.57
C ILE A 57 2.21 12.80 7.31
N ALA A 58 2.64 13.96 6.79
CA ALA A 58 2.01 14.56 5.62
C ALA A 58 2.01 13.63 4.40
N LYS A 59 3.09 12.89 4.17
CA LYS A 59 3.18 11.91 3.07
C LYS A 59 2.23 10.74 3.26
N LEU A 60 2.19 10.16 4.46
CA LEU A 60 1.33 9.01 4.75
C LEU A 60 -0.15 9.40 4.75
N GLU A 61 -0.51 10.57 5.23
CA GLU A 61 -1.88 11.11 5.10
C GLU A 61 -2.29 11.22 3.63
N ALA A 62 -1.44 11.83 2.79
CA ALA A 62 -1.70 11.95 1.36
C ALA A 62 -1.83 10.59 0.67
N ASP A 63 -1.05 9.59 1.07
CA ASP A 63 -1.16 8.22 0.54
C ASP A 63 -2.46 7.55 0.97
N GLY A 64 -2.88 7.73 2.23
CA GLY A 64 -4.16 7.22 2.73
C GLY A 64 -5.35 7.83 1.98
N GLU A 65 -5.34 9.15 1.76
CA GLU A 65 -6.37 9.84 0.99
C GLU A 65 -6.40 9.37 -0.47
N ARG A 66 -5.24 9.19 -1.09
CA ARG A 66 -5.13 8.68 -2.46
C ARG A 66 -5.68 7.26 -2.57
N ALA A 67 -5.35 6.40 -1.63
CA ALA A 67 -5.88 5.04 -1.58
C ALA A 67 -7.41 5.05 -1.47
N ARG A 68 -7.95 5.85 -0.56
CA ARG A 68 -9.40 6.02 -0.37
C ARG A 68 -10.10 6.52 -1.64
N ALA A 69 -9.53 7.55 -2.29
CA ALA A 69 -10.07 8.09 -3.55
C ALA A 69 -10.10 7.06 -4.68
N GLN A 70 -9.21 6.08 -4.66
CA GLN A 70 -9.14 4.98 -5.62
C GLN A 70 -9.96 3.74 -5.20
N GLY A 71 -10.67 3.79 -4.08
CA GLY A 71 -11.39 2.64 -3.53
C GLY A 71 -10.45 1.50 -3.11
N ARG A 72 -9.21 1.81 -2.76
CA ARG A 72 -8.16 0.86 -2.38
C ARG A 72 -7.79 1.00 -0.91
N THR A 73 -7.16 -0.01 -0.35
CA THR A 73 -6.70 -0.03 1.04
C THR A 73 -5.19 0.19 1.07
N PRO A 74 -4.68 1.06 1.95
CA PRO A 74 -3.24 1.11 2.25
C PRO A 74 -2.75 -0.23 2.78
N PRO A 75 -1.43 -0.51 2.76
CA PRO A 75 -0.89 -1.77 3.25
C PRO A 75 -1.06 -1.93 4.76
N PRO A 76 -1.05 -3.17 5.28
CA PRO A 76 -1.00 -3.42 6.72
C PRO A 76 0.19 -2.70 7.35
N GLY A 77 -0.05 -2.04 8.49
CA GLY A 77 0.99 -1.26 9.19
C GLY A 77 1.03 0.22 8.82
N HIS A 78 0.37 0.65 7.75
CA HIS A 78 0.35 2.06 7.33
C HIS A 78 -0.21 2.96 8.44
N TYR A 79 -1.39 2.66 8.96
CA TYR A 79 -2.00 3.45 10.03
C TYR A 79 -1.33 3.21 11.39
N ALA A 80 -0.73 2.04 11.62
CA ALA A 80 0.08 1.81 12.81
C ALA A 80 1.32 2.71 12.83
N HIS A 81 2.01 2.85 11.69
CA HIS A 81 3.16 3.74 11.57
C HIS A 81 2.75 5.21 11.67
N LEU A 82 1.66 5.61 11.02
CA LEU A 82 1.12 6.96 11.13
C LEU A 82 0.75 7.30 12.59
N GLY A 83 0.12 6.38 13.30
CA GLY A 83 -0.19 6.52 14.73
C GLY A 83 1.06 6.69 15.60
N TYR A 84 2.12 5.95 15.30
CA TYR A 84 3.40 6.10 15.98
C TYR A 84 4.04 7.48 15.76
N LEU A 85 3.99 8.02 14.54
CA LEU A 85 4.49 9.36 14.22
C LEU A 85 3.66 10.46 14.93
N TYR A 86 2.34 10.31 14.98
CA TYR A 86 1.49 11.21 15.76
C TYR A 86 1.84 11.17 17.26
N PHE A 87 2.08 9.98 17.79
CA PHE A 87 2.56 9.86 19.18
C PHE A 87 3.87 10.60 19.40
N GLN A 88 4.85 10.45 18.52
CA GLN A 88 6.13 11.16 18.61
C GLN A 88 5.99 12.69 18.57
N THR A 89 4.98 13.20 17.89
CA THR A 89 4.69 14.64 17.78
C THR A 89 3.68 15.14 18.83
N GLY A 90 3.32 14.30 19.82
CA GLY A 90 2.40 14.65 20.90
C GLY A 90 0.93 14.75 20.51
N LYS A 91 0.56 14.31 19.31
CA LYS A 91 -0.80 14.34 18.78
C LYS A 91 -1.55 13.06 19.17
N LEU A 92 -1.84 12.90 20.48
CA LEU A 92 -2.30 11.62 21.06
C LEU A 92 -3.66 11.16 20.51
N ASP A 93 -4.60 12.07 20.28
CA ASP A 93 -5.92 11.72 19.75
C ASP A 93 -5.82 11.16 18.31
N GLN A 94 -4.96 11.75 17.48
CA GLN A 94 -4.69 11.28 16.13
C GLN A 94 -3.94 9.95 16.12
N ALA A 95 -3.03 9.74 17.09
CA ALA A 95 -2.36 8.46 17.27
C ALA A 95 -3.37 7.35 17.59
N ILE A 96 -4.28 7.58 18.54
CA ILE A 96 -5.33 6.63 18.91
C ILE A 96 -6.25 6.36 17.71
N ALA A 97 -6.71 7.40 17.01
CA ALA A 97 -7.57 7.26 15.83
C ALA A 97 -6.91 6.42 14.73
N SER A 98 -5.60 6.62 14.51
CA SER A 98 -4.83 5.83 13.53
C SER A 98 -4.73 4.36 13.93
N PHE A 99 -4.43 4.07 15.21
CA PHE A 99 -4.40 2.69 15.71
C PHE A 99 -5.77 2.01 15.65
N GLU A 100 -6.85 2.72 15.92
CA GLU A 100 -8.21 2.19 15.75
C GLU A 100 -8.52 1.90 14.27
N THR A 101 -8.07 2.75 13.35
CA THR A 101 -8.21 2.52 11.91
C THR A 101 -7.46 1.26 11.46
N GLU A 102 -6.23 1.06 11.93
CA GLU A 102 -5.47 -0.15 11.66
C GLU A 102 -6.21 -1.41 12.10
N LYS A 103 -6.80 -1.41 13.31
CA LYS A 103 -7.60 -2.52 13.83
C LYS A 103 -8.83 -2.85 13.00
N VAL A 104 -9.46 -1.82 12.43
CA VAL A 104 -10.66 -2.01 11.58
C VAL A 104 -10.27 -2.62 10.25
N LEU A 105 -9.21 -2.13 9.63
CA LEU A 105 -8.74 -2.61 8.32
C LEU A 105 -8.06 -3.98 8.42
N PHE A 106 -7.33 -4.22 9.52
CA PHE A 106 -6.51 -5.40 9.74
C PHE A 106 -6.80 -6.00 11.13
N PRO A 107 -7.87 -6.80 11.28
CA PRO A 107 -8.29 -7.36 12.57
C PRO A 107 -7.21 -8.17 13.29
N GLU A 108 -6.27 -8.76 12.56
CA GLU A 108 -5.11 -9.47 13.10
C GLU A 108 -4.17 -8.57 13.92
N SER A 109 -4.16 -7.26 13.67
CA SER A 109 -3.36 -6.28 14.41
C SER A 109 -3.97 -5.92 15.76
N ARG A 110 -5.22 -6.28 16.03
CA ARG A 110 -6.04 -5.82 17.16
C ARG A 110 -5.33 -5.90 18.50
N THR A 111 -4.78 -7.06 18.84
CA THR A 111 -4.13 -7.29 20.14
C THR A 111 -2.97 -6.32 20.37
N TYR A 112 -2.22 -6.03 19.33
CA TYR A 112 -1.09 -5.11 19.43
C TYR A 112 -1.54 -3.65 19.49
N MET A 113 -2.48 -3.26 18.66
CA MET A 113 -3.03 -1.90 18.66
C MET A 113 -3.73 -1.56 19.98
N ASP A 114 -4.52 -2.47 20.52
CA ASP A 114 -5.18 -2.28 21.84
C ASP A 114 -4.16 -2.05 22.95
N ARG A 115 -3.03 -2.75 22.89
CA ARG A 115 -1.94 -2.55 23.87
C ARG A 115 -1.31 -1.16 23.75
N LEU A 116 -1.12 -0.66 22.52
CA LEU A 116 -0.61 0.68 22.28
C LEU A 116 -1.59 1.74 22.77
N ILE A 117 -2.85 1.64 22.40
CA ILE A 117 -3.92 2.55 22.82
C ILE A 117 -4.04 2.59 24.35
N GLY A 118 -4.00 1.43 25.00
CA GLY A 118 -4.07 1.32 26.45
C GLY A 118 -2.89 2.02 27.16
N ARG A 119 -1.72 2.13 26.52
CA ARG A 119 -0.59 2.89 27.06
C ARG A 119 -0.75 4.40 26.90
N LEU A 120 -1.41 4.85 25.85
CA LEU A 120 -1.64 6.27 25.58
C LEU A 120 -2.74 6.89 26.44
N ARG A 121 -3.66 6.07 26.96
CA ARG A 121 -4.78 6.50 27.79
C ARG A 121 -4.46 6.54 29.31
N LYS A 122 -3.22 6.19 29.69
CA LYS A 122 -2.75 6.25 31.08
C LYS A 122 -2.09 7.60 31.38
#